data_b9038a3bc73dc19a08f6c9275b7ebd75
#
_entry.id   b9038a3bc73dc19a08f6c9275b7ebd75
#
_cell.length_a   1.000
_cell.length_b   1.000
_cell.length_c   1.000
_cell.angle_alpha   90.00
_cell.angle_beta   90.00
_cell.angle_gamma   90.00
#
_symmetry.space_group_name_H-M   'P 1'
#
loop_
_entity.id
_entity.type
_entity.pdbx_description
1 polymer ?
#
loop_
_entity_poly.entity_id
_entity_poly.type
_entity_poly.pdbx_seq_one_letter_code
_entity_poly.pdbx_strand_id
1 'polypeptide(L)'
;VNDDTYQGTLYPGGILNTGFAVRWAEERFDSALPSIDPYGQPIDTGQGWTIDQIATGDDECAANQGARLQNPNTSDEIRANEFYDPTVGDELAPQLFVDEIEVPTFLSGAWQDEQTGGRFPTMLDRFTGTDRFYATMVNGLHTESISPSVLPRMLEFLDLYVAERTPDLAPARAVSPILAAGIWGTDEVGEIPDRFAGMEYADALAAFEAEPPIEVLFEQGAADGSTPLAPLARFSERFDAWPIPSVEPTVWHLGPDSLTSNPVPDEARVEYQARPDTSPATYWTGNSSDLWRTDVEWNWPEPAEGTFADFRSEPLDETLTMIGSGSADLWITSTMGDTDLEVTLTEVLPDGSEVLVQSGWLRASHRA
;
A
#
# COMPACT_ATOMS: atom_id res chain seq x y z
N VAL A 1 -1.01 5.33 1.85
CA VAL A 1 -0.89 6.53 0.99
C VAL A 1 -0.66 6.10 -0.46
N ASN A 2 -1.32 6.77 -1.42
CA ASN A 2 -1.08 6.60 -2.86
C ASN A 2 -0.77 7.95 -3.53
N ASP A 3 -0.23 7.90 -4.73
CA ASP A 3 0.09 9.05 -5.57
C ASP A 3 -1.16 9.63 -6.26
N ASP A 4 -2.10 8.76 -6.61
CA ASP A 4 -3.30 9.06 -7.37
C ASP A 4 -4.38 8.01 -7.04
N THR A 5 -5.44 8.43 -6.37
CA THR A 5 -6.49 7.50 -5.94
C THR A 5 -7.22 6.90 -7.14
N TYR A 6 -7.46 7.68 -8.19
CA TYR A 6 -8.13 7.18 -9.37
C TYR A 6 -7.29 6.10 -10.08
N GLN A 7 -6.06 6.45 -10.48
CA GLN A 7 -5.19 5.56 -11.24
C GLN A 7 -4.52 4.47 -10.40
N GLY A 8 -4.31 4.70 -9.12
CA GLY A 8 -3.62 3.75 -8.23
C GLY A 8 -4.57 2.79 -7.52
N THR A 9 -5.79 3.23 -7.20
CA THR A 9 -6.72 2.45 -6.38
C THR A 9 -8.02 2.10 -7.09
N LEU A 10 -8.69 3.08 -7.72
CA LEU A 10 -10.03 2.85 -8.30
C LEU A 10 -9.95 2.14 -9.65
N TYR A 11 -9.05 2.59 -10.52
CA TYR A 11 -8.85 2.07 -11.87
C TYR A 11 -7.37 1.84 -12.19
N PRO A 12 -6.65 0.95 -11.46
CA PRO A 12 -5.27 0.66 -11.78
C PRO A 12 -5.13 0.15 -13.20
N GLY A 13 -4.32 0.86 -14.00
CA GLY A 13 -4.17 0.56 -15.43
C GLY A 13 -5.45 0.64 -16.25
N GLY A 14 -6.46 1.39 -15.80
CA GLY A 14 -7.77 1.49 -16.44
C GLY A 14 -8.73 0.32 -16.17
N ILE A 15 -8.41 -0.54 -15.21
CA ILE A 15 -9.22 -1.70 -14.82
C ILE A 15 -9.95 -1.37 -13.52
N LEU A 16 -11.28 -1.48 -13.50
CA LEU A 16 -12.06 -1.23 -12.29
C LEU A 16 -11.67 -2.20 -11.17
N ASN A 17 -11.20 -1.67 -10.05
CA ASN A 17 -10.85 -2.46 -8.88
C ASN A 17 -12.10 -2.90 -8.12
N THR A 18 -12.62 -4.07 -8.44
CA THR A 18 -13.76 -4.70 -7.76
C THR A 18 -13.33 -5.55 -6.57
N GLY A 19 -12.05 -5.84 -6.44
CA GLY A 19 -11.48 -6.64 -5.34
C GLY A 19 -11.50 -5.88 -4.02
N PHE A 20 -11.07 -4.62 -4.03
CA PHE A 20 -11.04 -3.75 -2.85
C PHE A 20 -11.90 -2.50 -3.02
N ALA A 21 -11.56 -1.60 -3.97
CA ALA A 21 -12.04 -0.22 -3.98
C ALA A 21 -13.57 -0.10 -4.00
N VAL A 22 -14.25 -0.84 -4.90
CA VAL A 22 -15.70 -0.81 -5.01
C VAL A 22 -16.38 -1.36 -3.77
N ARG A 23 -15.90 -2.51 -3.27
CA ARG A 23 -16.50 -3.16 -2.09
C ARG A 23 -16.29 -2.35 -0.83
N TRP A 24 -15.11 -1.75 -0.65
CA TRP A 24 -14.84 -0.85 0.45
C TRP A 24 -15.73 0.40 0.40
N ALA A 25 -15.93 0.98 -0.80
CA ALA A 25 -16.84 2.10 -0.99
C ALA A 25 -18.30 1.74 -0.66
N GLU A 26 -18.77 0.55 -1.07
CA GLU A 26 -20.09 0.02 -0.72
C GLU A 26 -20.23 -0.12 0.81
N GLU A 27 -19.26 -0.73 1.47
CA GLU A 27 -19.24 -0.88 2.93
C GLU A 27 -19.23 0.47 3.67
N ARG A 28 -18.43 1.42 3.17
CA ARG A 28 -18.41 2.78 3.76
C ARG A 28 -19.72 3.51 3.57
N PHE A 29 -20.33 3.40 2.40
CA PHE A 29 -21.65 3.98 2.15
C PHE A 29 -22.71 3.37 3.08
N ASP A 30 -22.77 2.06 3.18
CA ASP A 30 -23.72 1.36 4.06
C ASP A 30 -23.53 1.74 5.53
N SER A 31 -22.26 1.82 5.99
CA SER A 31 -21.95 2.23 7.36
C SER A 31 -22.24 3.72 7.63
N ALA A 32 -22.33 4.54 6.58
CA ALA A 32 -22.66 5.96 6.67
C ALA A 32 -24.17 6.23 6.63
N LEU A 33 -25.02 5.24 6.41
CA LEU A 33 -26.47 5.40 6.45
C LEU A 33 -26.96 5.79 7.86
N PRO A 34 -28.13 6.46 7.98
CA PRO A 34 -28.71 6.79 9.27
C PRO A 34 -28.91 5.54 10.16
N SER A 35 -28.65 5.69 11.44
CA SER A 35 -28.87 4.61 12.44
C SER A 35 -30.26 4.66 13.07
N ILE A 36 -31.00 5.73 12.82
CA ILE A 36 -32.42 5.90 13.26
C ILE A 36 -33.29 6.34 12.08
N ASP A 37 -34.55 5.98 12.13
CA ASP A 37 -35.54 6.45 11.17
C ASP A 37 -35.97 7.92 11.45
N PRO A 38 -36.79 8.56 10.58
CA PRO A 38 -37.29 9.92 10.81
C PRO A 38 -38.12 10.09 12.09
N TYR A 39 -38.52 9.01 12.74
CA TYR A 39 -39.27 9.01 13.98
C TYR A 39 -38.39 8.75 15.21
N GLY A 40 -37.04 8.65 15.00
CA GLY A 40 -36.08 8.40 16.08
C GLY A 40 -35.97 6.94 16.53
N GLN A 41 -36.50 6.00 15.75
CA GLN A 41 -36.39 4.58 16.07
C GLN A 41 -35.12 3.96 15.44
N PRO A 42 -34.41 3.06 16.16
CA PRO A 42 -33.28 2.34 15.61
C PRO A 42 -33.62 1.59 14.31
N ILE A 43 -32.70 1.62 13.35
CA ILE A 43 -32.77 0.85 12.11
C ILE A 43 -31.85 -0.36 12.26
N ASP A 44 -32.25 -1.54 11.74
CA ASP A 44 -31.48 -2.80 11.87
C ASP A 44 -30.03 -2.69 11.30
N THR A 45 -29.83 -1.84 10.30
CA THR A 45 -28.50 -1.54 9.72
C THR A 45 -27.73 -0.46 10.46
N GLY A 46 -28.32 0.11 11.53
CA GLY A 46 -27.73 1.22 12.27
C GLY A 46 -26.52 0.81 13.09
N GLN A 47 -25.58 1.75 13.21
CA GLN A 47 -24.38 1.55 14.04
C GLN A 47 -24.77 1.52 15.52
N GLY A 48 -24.52 0.43 16.23
CA GLY A 48 -24.91 0.23 17.62
C GLY A 48 -24.45 1.34 18.54
N TRP A 49 -23.19 1.79 18.43
CA TRP A 49 -22.65 2.89 19.23
C TRP A 49 -23.38 4.23 18.98
N THR A 50 -23.85 4.50 17.75
CA THR A 50 -24.65 5.68 17.43
C THR A 50 -25.99 5.62 18.12
N ILE A 51 -26.66 4.46 18.12
CA ILE A 51 -27.92 4.21 18.78
C ILE A 51 -27.75 4.43 20.29
N ASP A 52 -26.68 3.91 20.88
CA ASP A 52 -26.38 4.07 22.30
C ASP A 52 -26.15 5.54 22.67
N GLN A 53 -25.42 6.31 21.86
CA GLN A 53 -25.21 7.75 22.09
C GLN A 53 -26.52 8.51 22.06
N ILE A 54 -27.37 8.27 21.06
CA ILE A 54 -28.71 8.88 20.99
C ILE A 54 -29.57 8.51 22.21
N ALA A 55 -29.52 7.26 22.63
CA ALA A 55 -30.29 6.78 23.82
C ALA A 55 -29.80 7.44 25.13
N THR A 56 -28.54 7.91 25.19
CA THR A 56 -28.01 8.68 26.32
C THR A 56 -28.40 10.17 26.29
N GLY A 57 -29.11 10.62 25.26
CA GLY A 57 -29.58 12.00 25.11
C GLY A 57 -28.64 12.91 24.32
N ASP A 58 -27.84 12.36 23.44
CA ASP A 58 -27.00 13.13 22.51
C ASP A 58 -27.86 13.64 21.33
N ASP A 59 -28.45 14.84 21.54
CA ASP A 59 -29.34 15.48 20.57
C ASP A 59 -28.55 15.88 19.26
N GLU A 60 -27.26 16.16 19.36
CA GLU A 60 -26.43 16.48 18.19
C GLU A 60 -26.20 15.23 17.33
N CYS A 61 -25.90 14.11 17.96
CA CYS A 61 -25.80 12.83 17.27
C CYS A 61 -27.12 12.47 16.56
N ALA A 62 -28.26 12.68 17.23
CA ALA A 62 -29.58 12.45 16.65
C ALA A 62 -29.84 13.36 15.43
N ALA A 63 -29.54 14.65 15.52
CA ALA A 63 -29.74 15.62 14.44
C ALA A 63 -28.87 15.29 13.23
N ASN A 64 -27.62 14.85 13.43
CA ASN A 64 -26.69 14.50 12.38
C ASN A 64 -27.10 13.25 11.57
N GLN A 65 -28.03 12.43 12.06
CA GLN A 65 -28.53 11.29 11.28
C GLN A 65 -29.23 11.75 9.98
N GLY A 66 -29.92 12.91 10.00
CA GLY A 66 -30.51 13.47 8.79
C GLY A 66 -29.48 13.92 7.75
N ALA A 67 -28.31 14.39 8.18
CA ALA A 67 -27.23 14.78 7.30
C ALA A 67 -26.61 13.60 6.54
N ARG A 68 -26.61 12.40 7.12
CA ARG A 68 -26.11 11.18 6.49
C ARG A 68 -26.84 10.81 5.20
N LEU A 69 -28.10 11.20 5.04
CA LEU A 69 -28.85 11.00 3.80
C LEU A 69 -28.34 11.84 2.61
N GLN A 70 -27.45 12.80 2.88
CA GLN A 70 -26.84 13.64 1.84
C GLN A 70 -25.55 13.04 1.29
N ASN A 71 -25.02 11.97 1.89
CA ASN A 71 -23.82 11.30 1.42
C ASN A 71 -24.07 10.70 0.02
N PRO A 72 -23.21 10.98 -0.95
CA PRO A 72 -23.29 10.34 -2.26
C PRO A 72 -23.02 8.84 -2.15
N ASN A 73 -23.56 8.06 -3.07
CA ASN A 73 -23.17 6.68 -3.23
C ASN A 73 -21.84 6.61 -3.99
N THR A 74 -20.75 6.54 -3.24
CA THR A 74 -19.40 6.57 -3.80
C THR A 74 -19.14 5.40 -4.76
N SER A 75 -19.73 4.23 -4.55
CA SER A 75 -19.55 3.10 -5.46
C SER A 75 -20.21 3.34 -6.82
N ASP A 76 -21.38 4.02 -6.85
CA ASP A 76 -22.02 4.42 -8.09
C ASP A 76 -21.21 5.51 -8.82
N GLU A 77 -20.62 6.45 -8.09
CA GLU A 77 -19.74 7.46 -8.65
C GLU A 77 -18.47 6.84 -9.26
N ILE A 78 -17.84 5.89 -8.57
CA ILE A 78 -16.69 5.16 -9.12
C ILE A 78 -17.08 4.49 -10.44
N ARG A 79 -18.18 3.73 -10.49
CA ARG A 79 -18.63 3.04 -11.70
C ARG A 79 -19.02 3.96 -12.84
N ALA A 80 -19.50 5.18 -12.54
CA ALA A 80 -19.89 6.18 -13.53
C ALA A 80 -18.68 6.85 -14.21
N ASN A 81 -17.50 6.80 -13.59
CA ASN A 81 -16.27 7.45 -14.06
C ASN A 81 -15.25 6.42 -14.57
N GLU A 82 -15.65 5.55 -15.52
CA GLU A 82 -14.78 4.54 -16.11
C GLU A 82 -13.54 5.12 -16.80
N PHE A 83 -13.68 6.30 -17.39
CA PHE A 83 -12.57 7.01 -18.03
C PHE A 83 -12.14 8.19 -17.15
N TYR A 84 -10.83 8.40 -17.10
CA TYR A 84 -10.26 9.50 -16.35
C TYR A 84 -10.80 10.84 -16.84
N ASP A 85 -11.40 11.59 -15.93
CA ASP A 85 -11.82 12.97 -16.13
C ASP A 85 -11.05 13.86 -15.14
N PRO A 86 -10.20 14.81 -15.61
CA PRO A 86 -9.45 15.69 -14.73
C PRO A 86 -10.31 16.46 -13.72
N THR A 87 -11.58 16.76 -14.07
CA THR A 87 -12.49 17.48 -13.15
C THR A 87 -12.91 16.66 -11.93
N VAL A 88 -12.67 15.36 -11.96
CA VAL A 88 -12.98 14.42 -10.87
C VAL A 88 -11.68 13.80 -10.34
N GLY A 89 -10.81 13.34 -11.23
CA GLY A 89 -9.61 12.59 -10.87
C GLY A 89 -8.51 13.44 -10.27
N ASP A 90 -8.31 14.69 -10.74
CA ASP A 90 -7.21 15.53 -10.26
C ASP A 90 -7.35 15.86 -8.76
N GLU A 91 -8.56 16.04 -8.26
CA GLU A 91 -8.80 16.28 -6.83
C GLU A 91 -8.44 15.06 -5.95
N LEU A 92 -8.35 13.89 -6.55
CA LEU A 92 -8.01 12.62 -5.89
C LEU A 92 -6.54 12.21 -6.10
N ALA A 93 -5.73 13.09 -6.70
CA ALA A 93 -4.35 12.82 -7.07
C ALA A 93 -3.36 13.67 -6.24
N PRO A 94 -2.97 13.24 -5.03
CA PRO A 94 -2.03 13.97 -4.16
C PRO A 94 -0.76 14.41 -4.88
N GLN A 95 -0.27 13.63 -5.83
CA GLN A 95 0.90 13.95 -6.63
C GLN A 95 0.82 15.30 -7.39
N LEU A 96 -0.38 15.87 -7.55
CA LEU A 96 -0.57 17.14 -8.25
C LEU A 96 -0.44 18.38 -7.35
N PHE A 97 -0.38 18.18 -6.01
CA PHE A 97 -0.37 19.30 -5.05
C PHE A 97 0.51 19.07 -3.80
N VAL A 98 1.26 17.97 -3.72
CA VAL A 98 2.18 17.75 -2.59
C VAL A 98 3.35 18.74 -2.57
N ASP A 99 3.65 19.41 -3.69
CA ASP A 99 4.62 20.48 -3.79
C ASP A 99 4.18 21.77 -3.07
N GLU A 100 2.88 21.92 -2.79
CA GLU A 100 2.32 23.02 -2.00
C GLU A 100 2.48 22.81 -0.47
N ILE A 101 2.94 21.65 -0.03
CA ILE A 101 3.13 21.36 1.39
C ILE A 101 4.43 21.99 1.87
N GLU A 102 4.31 23.04 2.72
CA GLU A 102 5.43 23.82 3.25
C GLU A 102 5.86 23.41 4.68
N VAL A 103 5.10 22.51 5.32
CA VAL A 103 5.35 22.08 6.70
C VAL A 103 6.21 20.81 6.75
N PRO A 104 6.91 20.54 7.87
CA PRO A 104 7.57 19.27 8.06
C PRO A 104 6.61 18.11 7.85
N THR A 105 7.00 17.13 7.06
CA THR A 105 6.14 16.04 6.63
C THR A 105 6.82 14.69 6.87
N PHE A 106 6.07 13.76 7.47
CA PHE A 106 6.46 12.35 7.58
C PHE A 106 5.46 11.50 6.81
N LEU A 107 5.98 10.64 5.95
CA LEU A 107 5.18 9.69 5.17
C LEU A 107 5.65 8.27 5.47
N SER A 108 4.70 7.36 5.64
CA SER A 108 4.96 5.92 5.59
C SER A 108 4.09 5.26 4.53
N GLY A 109 4.61 4.22 3.90
CA GLY A 109 3.89 3.49 2.88
C GLY A 109 4.46 2.10 2.64
N ALA A 110 3.61 1.22 2.13
CA ALA A 110 3.93 -0.17 1.85
C ALA A 110 3.82 -0.44 0.35
N TRP A 111 4.82 -1.15 -0.22
CA TRP A 111 4.84 -1.44 -1.66
C TRP A 111 3.83 -2.49 -2.10
N GLN A 112 3.48 -3.41 -1.20
CA GLN A 112 2.51 -4.48 -1.45
C GLN A 112 1.15 -4.17 -0.81
N ASP A 113 0.84 -2.87 -0.65
CA ASP A 113 -0.43 -2.40 -0.11
C ASP A 113 -1.59 -2.89 -0.97
N GLU A 114 -2.34 -3.86 -0.44
CA GLU A 114 -3.46 -4.51 -1.11
C GLU A 114 -4.70 -3.62 -1.23
N GLN A 115 -4.70 -2.47 -0.57
CA GLN A 115 -5.82 -1.53 -0.57
C GLN A 115 -5.57 -0.34 -1.51
N THR A 116 -4.44 0.34 -1.33
CA THR A 116 -4.14 1.58 -2.05
C THR A 116 -3.10 1.43 -3.14
N GLY A 117 -2.47 0.25 -3.24
CA GLY A 117 -1.41 -0.03 -4.18
C GLY A 117 -0.05 0.56 -3.79
N GLY A 118 1.00 0.08 -4.43
CA GLY A 118 2.40 0.41 -4.12
C GLY A 118 2.98 1.61 -4.88
N ARG A 119 2.15 2.48 -5.48
CA ARG A 119 2.62 3.57 -6.35
C ARG A 119 3.08 4.83 -5.61
N PHE A 120 2.81 4.95 -4.32
CA PHE A 120 3.13 6.15 -3.53
C PHE A 120 4.57 6.69 -3.70
N PRO A 121 5.61 5.87 -3.95
CA PRO A 121 6.98 6.39 -4.09
C PRO A 121 7.17 7.26 -5.33
N THR A 122 6.26 7.20 -6.31
CA THR A 122 6.35 8.02 -7.54
C THR A 122 6.06 9.50 -7.31
N MET A 123 5.53 9.87 -6.12
CA MET A 123 5.30 11.28 -5.77
C MET A 123 6.33 11.85 -4.78
N LEU A 124 7.25 11.03 -4.22
CA LEU A 124 8.12 11.49 -3.13
C LEU A 124 9.07 12.62 -3.54
N ASP A 125 9.54 12.64 -4.78
CA ASP A 125 10.37 13.70 -5.34
C ASP A 125 9.61 15.01 -5.61
N ARG A 126 8.29 15.00 -5.46
CA ARG A 126 7.44 16.17 -5.65
C ARG A 126 7.19 16.98 -4.38
N PHE A 127 7.63 16.51 -3.22
CA PHE A 127 7.55 17.28 -1.97
C PHE A 127 8.61 18.39 -1.93
N THR A 128 8.50 19.34 -2.86
CA THR A 128 9.48 20.44 -3.05
C THR A 128 9.18 21.69 -2.25
N GLY A 129 8.02 21.77 -1.60
CA GLY A 129 7.63 22.89 -0.77
C GLY A 129 8.28 22.89 0.62
N THR A 130 8.87 21.77 1.05
CA THR A 130 9.51 21.63 2.35
C THR A 130 10.88 20.97 2.26
N ASP A 131 11.87 21.48 3.01
CA ASP A 131 13.17 20.83 3.19
C ASP A 131 13.14 19.74 4.28
N ARG A 132 12.00 19.55 4.94
CA ARG A 132 11.80 18.63 6.07
C ARG A 132 10.82 17.53 5.72
N PHE A 133 11.14 16.80 4.66
CA PHE A 133 10.40 15.64 4.24
C PHE A 133 11.12 14.36 4.67
N TYR A 134 10.40 13.46 5.33
CA TYR A 134 10.90 12.18 5.81
C TYR A 134 9.97 11.07 5.34
N ALA A 135 10.53 9.95 4.92
CA ALA A 135 9.74 8.79 4.55
C ALA A 135 10.31 7.51 5.15
N THR A 136 9.42 6.61 5.60
CA THR A 136 9.76 5.22 5.89
C THR A 136 8.93 4.32 4.99
N MET A 137 9.61 3.52 4.18
CA MET A 137 9.00 2.66 3.17
C MET A 137 9.25 1.20 3.53
N VAL A 138 8.24 0.36 3.32
CA VAL A 138 8.29 -1.06 3.68
C VAL A 138 7.76 -1.92 2.54
N ASN A 139 8.38 -3.06 2.29
CA ASN A 139 7.80 -4.08 1.41
C ASN A 139 6.83 -4.94 2.22
N GLY A 140 5.61 -4.50 2.33
CA GLY A 140 4.59 -5.15 3.14
C GLY A 140 3.19 -4.72 2.72
N LEU A 141 2.21 -5.16 3.48
CA LEU A 141 0.79 -4.90 3.28
C LEU A 141 0.39 -3.53 3.86
N HIS A 142 -0.86 -3.14 3.69
CA HIS A 142 -1.41 -1.87 4.16
C HIS A 142 -1.09 -1.59 5.65
N THR A 143 -1.27 -2.58 6.51
CA THR A 143 -1.05 -2.47 7.95
C THR A 143 0.41 -2.28 8.33
N GLU A 144 1.36 -2.67 7.47
CA GLU A 144 2.79 -2.52 7.71
C GLU A 144 3.23 -1.05 7.74
N SER A 145 2.49 -0.16 7.09
CA SER A 145 2.79 1.28 7.11
C SER A 145 2.70 1.92 8.51
N ILE A 146 2.11 1.23 9.49
CA ILE A 146 2.03 1.63 10.90
C ILE A 146 2.60 0.56 11.84
N SER A 147 3.41 -0.34 11.31
CA SER A 147 3.98 -1.45 12.08
C SER A 147 4.89 -0.98 13.22
N PRO A 148 5.18 -1.86 14.19
CA PRO A 148 6.19 -1.61 15.21
C PRO A 148 7.56 -1.18 14.68
N SER A 149 7.90 -1.52 13.45
CA SER A 149 9.14 -1.09 12.79
C SER A 149 9.09 0.36 12.28
N VAL A 150 7.91 0.88 11.97
CA VAL A 150 7.69 2.25 11.45
C VAL A 150 7.35 3.22 12.58
N LEU A 151 6.57 2.77 13.56
CA LEU A 151 6.01 3.59 14.64
C LEU A 151 7.06 4.41 15.43
N PRO A 152 8.24 3.90 15.78
CA PRO A 152 9.23 4.68 16.53
C PRO A 152 9.66 5.95 15.82
N ARG A 153 10.03 5.88 14.54
CA ARG A 153 10.46 7.05 13.76
C ARG A 153 9.34 8.07 13.55
N MET A 154 8.11 7.58 13.35
CA MET A 154 6.94 8.45 13.28
C MET A 154 6.72 9.22 14.59
N LEU A 155 6.86 8.57 15.75
CA LEU A 155 6.73 9.22 17.04
C LEU A 155 7.87 10.19 17.33
N GLU A 156 9.11 9.88 16.95
CA GLU A 156 10.22 10.81 16.99
C GLU A 156 9.93 12.09 16.21
N PHE A 157 9.43 11.93 14.97
CA PHE A 157 9.02 13.06 14.14
C PHE A 157 7.92 13.89 14.82
N LEU A 158 6.86 13.24 15.34
CA LEU A 158 5.76 13.94 16.03
C LEU A 158 6.22 14.68 17.29
N ASP A 159 7.09 14.08 18.08
CA ASP A 159 7.64 14.74 19.26
C ASP A 159 8.51 15.93 18.88
N LEU A 160 9.32 15.83 17.83
CA LEU A 160 10.23 16.92 17.42
C LEU A 160 9.51 18.07 16.74
N TYR A 161 8.58 17.79 15.80
CA TYR A 161 7.97 18.83 14.97
C TYR A 161 6.58 19.28 15.40
N VAL A 162 5.85 18.45 16.16
CA VAL A 162 4.50 18.79 16.60
C VAL A 162 4.47 19.13 18.10
N ALA A 163 5.09 18.30 18.92
CA ALA A 163 5.12 18.52 20.37
C ALA A 163 6.29 19.42 20.82
N GLU A 164 7.26 19.71 19.95
CA GLU A 164 8.46 20.53 20.20
C GLU A 164 9.21 20.10 21.48
N ARG A 165 9.45 18.80 21.60
CA ARG A 165 10.13 18.20 22.74
C ARG A 165 11.11 17.11 22.31
N THR A 166 12.03 16.76 23.20
CA THR A 166 12.89 15.59 23.03
C THR A 166 12.02 14.33 22.96
N PRO A 167 12.23 13.45 21.96
CA PRO A 167 11.42 12.24 21.78
C PRO A 167 11.40 11.33 23.01
N ASP A 168 10.21 10.84 23.34
CA ASP A 168 9.97 9.81 24.34
C ASP A 168 9.29 8.59 23.69
N LEU A 169 10.02 7.51 23.52
CA LEU A 169 9.52 6.30 22.89
C LEU A 169 8.90 5.28 23.87
N ALA A 170 8.65 5.67 25.12
CA ALA A 170 7.93 4.82 26.07
C ALA A 170 6.51 4.43 25.55
N PRO A 171 5.73 5.33 24.89
CA PRO A 171 4.47 4.94 24.27
C PRO A 171 4.64 3.90 23.15
N ALA A 172 5.66 4.05 22.28
CA ALA A 172 5.94 3.06 21.22
C ALA A 172 6.23 1.69 21.82
N ARG A 173 7.10 1.61 22.83
CA ARG A 173 7.41 0.35 23.52
C ARG A 173 6.20 -0.30 24.18
N ALA A 174 5.27 0.51 24.69
CA ALA A 174 4.07 -0.01 25.33
C ALA A 174 3.04 -0.53 24.32
N VAL A 175 2.91 0.13 23.16
CA VAL A 175 1.87 -0.16 22.17
C VAL A 175 2.33 -1.21 21.14
N SER A 176 3.60 -1.24 20.77
CA SER A 176 4.11 -2.13 19.73
C SER A 176 3.80 -3.62 19.96
N PRO A 177 3.98 -4.21 21.15
CA PRO A 177 3.61 -5.62 21.38
C PRO A 177 2.09 -5.87 21.26
N ILE A 178 1.27 -4.87 21.61
CA ILE A 178 -0.20 -4.96 21.50
C ILE A 178 -0.61 -4.97 20.03
N LEU A 179 -0.02 -4.09 19.22
CA LEU A 179 -0.26 -4.06 17.77
C LEU A 179 0.23 -5.35 17.11
N ALA A 180 1.44 -5.81 17.45
CA ALA A 180 2.00 -7.03 16.91
C ALA A 180 1.09 -8.24 17.22
N ALA A 181 0.62 -8.37 18.44
CA ALA A 181 -0.30 -9.44 18.82
C ALA A 181 -1.66 -9.35 18.13
N GLY A 182 -2.19 -8.12 17.96
CA GLY A 182 -3.51 -7.90 17.38
C GLY A 182 -3.57 -8.03 15.85
N ILE A 183 -2.48 -7.72 15.14
CA ILE A 183 -2.44 -7.68 13.67
C ILE A 183 -1.65 -8.87 13.10
N TRP A 184 -0.53 -9.23 13.71
CA TRP A 184 0.39 -10.27 13.19
C TRP A 184 0.40 -11.56 14.03
N GLY A 185 -0.36 -11.61 15.12
CA GLY A 185 -0.46 -12.82 15.95
C GLY A 185 0.80 -13.17 16.75
N THR A 186 1.70 -12.22 16.93
CA THR A 186 2.95 -12.38 17.67
C THR A 186 3.18 -11.21 18.62
N ASP A 187 3.95 -11.40 19.68
CA ASP A 187 4.43 -10.34 20.56
C ASP A 187 5.88 -9.89 20.23
N GLU A 188 6.44 -10.46 19.16
CA GLU A 188 7.78 -10.12 18.70
C GLU A 188 7.78 -8.72 18.08
N VAL A 189 8.59 -7.84 18.66
CA VAL A 189 8.88 -6.49 18.17
C VAL A 189 10.37 -6.25 18.27
N GLY A 190 10.90 -5.40 17.37
CA GLY A 190 12.29 -4.99 17.39
C GLY A 190 12.64 -4.16 18.63
N GLU A 191 13.93 -3.97 18.87
CA GLU A 191 14.37 -3.01 19.86
C GLU A 191 13.95 -1.59 19.49
N ILE A 192 13.41 -0.87 20.46
CA ILE A 192 13.01 0.54 20.31
C ILE A 192 13.89 1.37 21.25
N PRO A 193 15.11 1.73 20.83
CA PRO A 193 16.07 2.45 21.68
C PRO A 193 15.66 3.92 21.84
N ASP A 194 15.90 4.48 23.03
CA ASP A 194 15.80 5.92 23.28
C ASP A 194 17.08 6.63 22.83
N ARG A 195 17.27 6.73 21.53
CA ARG A 195 18.51 7.30 20.94
C ARG A 195 18.71 8.79 21.21
N PHE A 196 17.67 9.49 21.64
CA PHE A 196 17.72 10.90 22.05
C PHE A 196 17.68 11.08 23.58
N ALA A 197 17.77 10.01 24.38
CA ALA A 197 17.67 10.08 25.83
C ALA A 197 18.74 11.00 26.44
N GLY A 198 18.28 11.95 27.24
CA GLY A 198 19.15 12.92 27.90
C GLY A 198 19.67 14.07 27.03
N MET A 199 19.24 14.16 25.76
CA MET A 199 19.52 15.32 24.93
C MET A 199 18.55 16.47 25.25
N GLU A 200 19.02 17.71 25.11
CA GLU A 200 18.12 18.85 25.02
C GLU A 200 17.38 18.83 23.68
N TYR A 201 16.17 19.40 23.62
CA TYR A 201 15.34 19.40 22.42
C TYR A 201 16.06 19.85 21.14
N ALA A 202 16.81 20.97 21.23
CA ALA A 202 17.52 21.49 20.06
C ALA A 202 18.62 20.55 19.54
N ASP A 203 19.27 19.81 20.43
CA ASP A 203 20.30 18.84 20.07
C ASP A 203 19.66 17.55 19.46
N ALA A 204 18.53 17.13 20.01
CA ALA A 204 17.76 16.01 19.47
C ALA A 204 17.21 16.31 18.07
N LEU A 205 16.64 17.50 17.86
CA LEU A 205 16.18 17.96 16.57
C LEU A 205 17.32 18.01 15.54
N ALA A 206 18.45 18.62 15.90
CA ALA A 206 19.61 18.71 15.02
C ALA A 206 20.18 17.30 14.67
N ALA A 207 20.15 16.36 15.61
CA ALA A 207 20.59 14.99 15.38
C ALA A 207 19.64 14.25 14.44
N PHE A 208 18.32 14.44 14.57
CA PHE A 208 17.33 13.86 13.68
C PHE A 208 17.43 14.45 12.25
N GLU A 209 17.59 15.78 12.14
CA GLU A 209 17.75 16.47 10.85
C GLU A 209 19.07 16.15 10.13
N ALA A 210 20.06 15.63 10.84
CA ALA A 210 21.33 15.20 10.26
C ALA A 210 21.28 13.78 9.65
N GLU A 211 20.18 13.05 9.87
CA GLU A 211 20.02 11.70 9.31
C GLU A 211 19.47 11.74 7.88
N PRO A 212 19.85 10.75 7.03
CA PRO A 212 19.21 10.60 5.74
C PRO A 212 17.69 10.47 5.88
N PRO A 213 16.91 11.26 5.12
CA PRO A 213 15.47 11.37 5.34
C PRO A 213 14.66 10.15 4.90
N ILE A 214 15.16 9.38 3.96
CA ILE A 214 14.45 8.22 3.40
C ILE A 214 14.96 6.94 4.07
N GLU A 215 14.07 6.22 4.74
CA GLU A 215 14.36 4.91 5.32
C GLU A 215 13.59 3.83 4.58
N VAL A 216 14.26 2.75 4.24
CA VAL A 216 13.66 1.58 3.61
C VAL A 216 13.87 0.37 4.50
N LEU A 217 12.77 -0.29 4.83
CA LEU A 217 12.75 -1.55 5.58
C LEU A 217 12.60 -2.69 4.57
N PHE A 218 13.63 -3.53 4.47
CA PHE A 218 13.69 -4.62 3.50
C PHE A 218 13.21 -5.93 4.11
N GLU A 219 12.44 -6.67 3.32
CA GLU A 219 11.90 -7.99 3.66
C GLU A 219 11.22 -8.01 5.03
N GLN A 220 10.21 -7.17 5.15
CA GLN A 220 9.33 -7.13 6.32
C GLN A 220 8.66 -8.50 6.50
N GLY A 221 8.67 -9.00 7.73
CA GLY A 221 8.16 -10.33 8.05
C GLY A 221 9.17 -11.47 7.86
N ALA A 222 10.41 -11.16 7.45
CA ALA A 222 11.45 -12.16 7.16
C ALA A 222 12.74 -11.95 7.96
N ALA A 223 12.68 -11.30 9.13
CA ALA A 223 13.86 -11.14 9.98
C ALA A 223 14.39 -12.49 10.46
N ASP A 224 15.71 -12.65 10.43
CA ASP A 224 16.36 -13.91 10.80
C ASP A 224 16.07 -14.29 12.26
N GLY A 225 15.52 -15.48 12.45
CA GLY A 225 15.23 -16.04 13.77
C GLY A 225 13.94 -15.56 14.42
N SER A 226 13.16 -14.70 13.74
CA SER A 226 11.82 -14.32 14.19
C SER A 226 10.75 -15.33 13.78
N THR A 227 9.58 -15.21 14.37
CA THR A 227 8.37 -15.88 13.87
C THR A 227 8.09 -15.39 12.45
N PRO A 228 7.76 -16.28 11.49
CA PRO A 228 7.38 -15.86 10.15
C PRO A 228 6.25 -14.82 10.20
N LEU A 229 6.37 -13.80 9.37
CA LEU A 229 5.44 -12.65 9.28
C LEU A 229 5.42 -11.73 10.52
N ALA A 230 6.32 -11.91 11.51
CA ALA A 230 6.50 -10.90 12.56
C ALA A 230 6.81 -9.53 11.92
N PRO A 231 6.31 -8.41 12.46
CA PRO A 231 6.50 -7.08 11.85
C PRO A 231 7.93 -6.56 12.04
N LEU A 232 8.89 -7.33 11.55
CA LEU A 232 10.33 -7.12 11.65
C LEU A 232 10.97 -7.21 10.27
N ALA A 233 11.63 -6.15 9.85
CA ALA A 233 12.42 -6.16 8.62
C ALA A 233 13.71 -6.99 8.81
N ARG A 234 14.17 -7.65 7.74
CA ARG A 234 15.46 -8.34 7.78
C ARG A 234 16.60 -7.36 7.96
N PHE A 235 16.55 -6.22 7.27
CA PHE A 235 17.48 -5.11 7.44
C PHE A 235 16.82 -3.80 7.03
N SER A 236 17.45 -2.67 7.33
CA SER A 236 17.02 -1.35 6.89
C SER A 236 18.20 -0.57 6.35
N GLU A 237 17.92 0.31 5.38
CA GLU A 237 18.90 1.27 4.87
C GLU A 237 18.29 2.66 4.77
N ARG A 238 19.16 3.69 4.86
CA ARG A 238 18.75 5.09 4.76
C ARG A 238 19.45 5.78 3.59
N PHE A 239 18.71 6.66 2.92
CA PHE A 239 19.13 7.33 1.70
C PHE A 239 18.89 8.84 1.80
N ASP A 240 19.80 9.60 1.20
CA ASP A 240 19.77 11.08 1.24
C ASP A 240 18.70 11.67 0.31
N ALA A 241 18.24 10.92 -0.67
CA ALA A 241 17.26 11.40 -1.66
C ALA A 241 16.44 10.26 -2.27
N TRP A 242 15.29 10.64 -2.82
CA TRP A 242 14.46 9.79 -3.66
C TRP A 242 14.13 10.52 -4.98
N PRO A 243 14.20 9.87 -6.19
CA PRO A 243 14.76 8.52 -6.41
C PRO A 243 16.19 8.40 -5.91
N ILE A 244 16.60 7.18 -5.52
CA ILE A 244 17.93 6.94 -4.99
C ILE A 244 18.95 7.07 -6.12
N PRO A 245 19.92 8.01 -6.05
CA PRO A 245 20.81 8.30 -7.19
C PRO A 245 21.76 7.16 -7.59
N SER A 246 22.02 6.22 -6.68
CA SER A 246 22.91 5.07 -6.92
C SER A 246 22.20 3.84 -7.49
N VAL A 247 20.87 3.89 -7.64
CA VAL A 247 20.11 2.78 -8.22
C VAL A 247 20.19 2.85 -9.74
N GLU A 248 20.62 1.75 -10.37
CA GLU A 248 20.71 1.61 -11.81
C GLU A 248 19.57 0.72 -12.33
N PRO A 249 18.85 1.13 -13.40
CA PRO A 249 17.84 0.29 -14.02
C PRO A 249 18.45 -0.99 -14.60
N THR A 250 17.87 -2.13 -14.28
CA THR A 250 18.21 -3.42 -14.88
C THR A 250 17.16 -3.80 -15.90
N VAL A 251 17.59 -4.09 -17.13
CA VAL A 251 16.72 -4.53 -18.23
C VAL A 251 16.79 -6.04 -18.35
N TRP A 252 15.61 -6.65 -18.31
CA TRP A 252 15.44 -8.08 -18.52
C TRP A 252 14.57 -8.30 -19.76
N HIS A 253 14.98 -9.22 -20.62
CA HIS A 253 14.30 -9.54 -21.86
C HIS A 253 13.47 -10.80 -21.71
N LEU A 254 12.20 -10.74 -22.14
CA LEU A 254 11.25 -11.84 -22.12
C LEU A 254 11.46 -12.71 -23.37
N GLY A 255 12.07 -13.86 -23.20
CA GLY A 255 12.26 -14.87 -24.25
C GLY A 255 11.28 -16.03 -24.08
N PRO A 256 11.19 -16.96 -25.05
CA PRO A 256 10.44 -18.18 -24.86
C PRO A 256 10.95 -18.92 -23.61
N ASP A 257 10.09 -19.06 -22.61
CA ASP A 257 10.35 -19.74 -21.34
C ASP A 257 11.61 -19.21 -20.60
N SER A 258 12.00 -17.96 -20.84
CA SER A 258 13.19 -17.39 -20.21
C SER A 258 13.09 -15.90 -19.90
N LEU A 259 13.72 -15.47 -18.81
CA LEU A 259 13.96 -14.09 -18.43
C LEU A 259 15.49 -13.87 -18.42
N THR A 260 16.00 -13.01 -19.28
CA THR A 260 17.44 -12.90 -19.53
C THR A 260 17.92 -11.45 -19.67
N SER A 261 19.14 -11.17 -19.25
CA SER A 261 19.79 -9.87 -19.47
C SER A 261 20.26 -9.66 -20.93
N ASN A 262 20.25 -10.70 -21.75
CA ASN A 262 20.62 -10.61 -23.15
C ASN A 262 19.39 -10.41 -24.04
N PRO A 263 19.49 -9.58 -25.10
CA PRO A 263 18.42 -9.44 -26.08
C PRO A 263 18.00 -10.79 -26.67
N VAL A 264 16.68 -10.98 -26.77
CA VAL A 264 16.08 -12.17 -27.41
C VAL A 264 15.85 -11.91 -28.90
N PRO A 265 15.73 -12.96 -29.75
CA PRO A 265 15.40 -12.79 -31.16
C PRO A 265 14.04 -12.09 -31.35
N ASP A 266 13.95 -11.21 -32.35
CA ASP A 266 12.74 -10.41 -32.65
C ASP A 266 11.48 -11.26 -32.95
N GLU A 267 11.66 -12.52 -33.32
CA GLU A 267 10.58 -13.45 -33.62
C GLU A 267 10.13 -14.29 -32.42
N ALA A 268 10.69 -14.03 -31.22
CA ALA A 268 10.27 -14.73 -30.00
C ALA A 268 8.80 -14.43 -29.70
N ARG A 269 8.01 -15.48 -29.53
CA ARG A 269 6.56 -15.37 -29.28
C ARG A 269 6.11 -16.41 -28.27
N VAL A 270 5.32 -15.96 -27.31
CA VAL A 270 4.62 -16.82 -26.35
C VAL A 270 3.11 -16.63 -26.52
N GLU A 271 2.38 -17.70 -26.51
CA GLU A 271 0.91 -17.70 -26.66
C GLU A 271 0.26 -18.34 -25.43
N TYR A 272 -0.78 -17.70 -24.92
CA TYR A 272 -1.61 -18.25 -23.85
C TYR A 272 -3.08 -17.92 -24.10
N GLN A 273 -3.98 -18.62 -23.44
CA GLN A 273 -5.40 -18.34 -23.50
C GLN A 273 -5.86 -17.63 -22.23
N ALA A 274 -6.14 -16.34 -22.34
CA ALA A 274 -6.75 -15.59 -21.24
C ALA A 274 -8.08 -16.21 -20.79
N ARG A 275 -8.28 -16.36 -19.51
CA ARG A 275 -9.46 -16.96 -18.91
C ARG A 275 -10.04 -16.00 -17.86
N PRO A 276 -11.20 -15.38 -18.12
CA PRO A 276 -11.82 -14.46 -17.15
C PRO A 276 -12.38 -15.17 -15.91
N ASP A 277 -12.47 -16.49 -15.95
CA ASP A 277 -12.94 -17.36 -14.88
C ASP A 277 -11.79 -17.97 -14.03
N THR A 278 -10.53 -17.66 -14.33
CA THR A 278 -9.44 -17.94 -13.42
C THR A 278 -9.60 -17.02 -12.22
N SER A 279 -9.80 -17.63 -11.05
CA SER A 279 -10.04 -16.89 -9.83
C SER A 279 -8.81 -16.05 -9.51
N PRO A 280 -8.90 -14.71 -9.49
CA PRO A 280 -7.80 -13.91 -9.04
C PRO A 280 -7.53 -14.18 -7.57
N ALA A 281 -6.29 -14.06 -7.15
CA ALA A 281 -6.00 -13.87 -5.75
C ALA A 281 -6.71 -12.59 -5.29
N THR A 282 -7.62 -12.72 -4.36
CA THR A 282 -8.19 -11.58 -3.67
C THR A 282 -8.00 -11.77 -2.18
N TYR A 283 -7.44 -10.78 -1.54
CA TYR A 283 -7.31 -10.75 -0.09
C TYR A 283 -8.52 -10.10 0.57
N TRP A 284 -9.41 -9.52 -0.23
CA TRP A 284 -10.60 -8.89 0.28
C TRP A 284 -11.69 -9.92 0.57
N THR A 285 -12.00 -10.08 1.85
CA THR A 285 -13.02 -11.04 2.34
C THR A 285 -14.45 -10.50 2.23
N GLY A 286 -14.63 -9.21 1.92
CA GLY A 286 -15.90 -8.50 1.94
C GLY A 286 -16.16 -7.73 3.24
N ASN A 287 -15.17 -7.69 4.15
CA ASN A 287 -15.26 -6.96 5.42
C ASN A 287 -13.91 -6.32 5.74
N SER A 288 -13.87 -4.98 5.84
CA SER A 288 -12.66 -4.23 6.16
C SER A 288 -12.03 -4.60 7.50
N SER A 289 -12.83 -5.11 8.45
CA SER A 289 -12.31 -5.56 9.74
C SER A 289 -11.45 -6.83 9.65
N ASP A 290 -11.61 -7.62 8.59
CA ASP A 290 -10.85 -8.86 8.42
C ASP A 290 -9.37 -8.60 8.08
N LEU A 291 -9.03 -7.43 7.56
CA LEU A 291 -7.65 -7.03 7.29
C LEU A 291 -6.77 -6.94 8.55
N TRP A 292 -7.39 -6.86 9.71
CA TRP A 292 -6.73 -6.81 11.02
C TRP A 292 -6.70 -8.16 11.74
N ARG A 293 -7.13 -9.23 11.06
CA ARG A 293 -7.14 -10.57 11.63
C ARG A 293 -5.80 -11.24 11.45
N THR A 294 -5.39 -11.96 12.48
CA THR A 294 -4.13 -12.71 12.49
C THR A 294 -4.18 -14.03 11.69
N ASP A 295 -5.38 -14.48 11.33
CA ASP A 295 -5.61 -15.74 10.62
C ASP A 295 -5.90 -15.55 9.11
N VAL A 296 -5.68 -14.35 8.57
CA VAL A 296 -5.76 -14.09 7.13
C VAL A 296 -4.49 -14.65 6.47
N GLU A 297 -4.68 -15.58 5.55
CA GLU A 297 -3.58 -16.10 4.74
C GLU A 297 -3.34 -15.18 3.54
N TRP A 298 -2.17 -14.57 3.51
CA TRP A 298 -1.68 -13.75 2.41
C TRP A 298 -0.90 -14.65 1.45
N ASN A 299 -1.61 -15.10 0.41
CA ASN A 299 -1.07 -16.08 -0.50
C ASN A 299 -1.26 -15.60 -1.95
N TRP A 300 -0.29 -15.84 -2.80
CA TRP A 300 -0.36 -15.61 -4.22
C TRP A 300 -0.52 -16.96 -4.95
N PRO A 301 -1.72 -17.29 -5.49
CA PRO A 301 -1.92 -18.53 -6.21
C PRO A 301 -1.32 -18.44 -7.62
N GLU A 302 -0.55 -19.43 -8.01
CA GLU A 302 -0.10 -19.59 -9.38
C GLU A 302 -1.31 -19.74 -10.32
N PRO A 303 -1.37 -19.00 -11.46
CA PRO A 303 -2.43 -19.18 -12.43
C PRO A 303 -2.41 -20.57 -13.07
N ALA A 304 -3.56 -21.03 -13.61
CA ALA A 304 -3.65 -22.34 -14.23
C ALA A 304 -2.78 -22.41 -15.50
N GLU A 305 -2.11 -23.54 -15.71
CA GLU A 305 -1.24 -23.77 -16.87
C GLU A 305 -1.97 -23.45 -18.20
N GLY A 306 -1.28 -22.74 -19.10
CA GLY A 306 -1.80 -22.30 -20.39
C GLY A 306 -2.69 -21.05 -20.34
N THR A 307 -2.90 -20.45 -19.17
CA THR A 307 -3.68 -19.21 -19.00
C THR A 307 -2.81 -17.99 -18.78
N PHE A 308 -1.50 -18.15 -18.74
CA PHE A 308 -0.50 -17.10 -18.56
C PHE A 308 0.76 -17.41 -19.36
N ALA A 309 1.65 -16.41 -19.51
CA ALA A 309 3.00 -16.57 -20.03
C ALA A 309 3.97 -16.50 -18.85
N ASP A 310 4.84 -17.49 -18.71
CA ASP A 310 5.88 -17.57 -17.69
C ASP A 310 7.24 -17.26 -18.29
N PHE A 311 8.05 -16.46 -17.56
CA PHE A 311 9.40 -16.08 -17.96
C PHE A 311 10.31 -16.21 -16.74
N ARG A 312 11.18 -17.19 -16.74
CA ARG A 312 12.02 -17.52 -15.59
C ARG A 312 13.48 -17.26 -15.87
N SER A 313 14.18 -16.62 -14.93
CA SER A 313 15.62 -16.46 -15.01
C SER A 313 16.35 -17.74 -14.61
N GLU A 314 17.62 -17.87 -15.03
CA GLU A 314 18.53 -18.77 -14.34
C GLU A 314 18.68 -18.33 -12.87
N PRO A 315 19.05 -19.24 -11.96
CA PRO A 315 19.36 -18.86 -10.59
C PRO A 315 20.35 -17.69 -10.53
N LEU A 316 20.10 -16.74 -9.64
CA LEU A 316 21.00 -15.60 -9.46
C LEU A 316 22.32 -16.07 -8.81
N ASP A 317 23.44 -15.64 -9.36
CA ASP A 317 24.77 -15.96 -8.83
C ASP A 317 25.12 -15.19 -7.55
N GLU A 318 24.42 -14.05 -7.33
CA GLU A 318 24.59 -13.17 -6.17
C GLU A 318 23.26 -12.57 -5.73
N THR A 319 23.21 -12.06 -4.51
CA THR A 319 22.02 -11.39 -3.97
C THR A 319 21.73 -10.13 -4.79
N LEU A 320 20.48 -10.00 -5.24
CA LEU A 320 19.94 -8.82 -5.90
C LEU A 320 19.03 -8.06 -4.97
N THR A 321 19.35 -6.81 -4.67
CA THR A 321 18.45 -5.90 -3.96
C THR A 321 17.73 -5.01 -4.97
N MET A 322 16.40 -5.09 -4.99
CA MET A 322 15.55 -4.28 -5.87
C MET A 322 14.90 -3.16 -5.07
N ILE A 323 14.94 -1.95 -5.60
CA ILE A 323 14.28 -0.78 -5.00
C ILE A 323 13.87 0.20 -6.09
N GLY A 324 12.71 0.79 -5.94
CA GLY A 324 12.16 1.74 -6.90
C GLY A 324 10.96 1.19 -7.66
N SER A 325 10.80 1.61 -8.91
CA SER A 325 9.70 1.20 -9.79
C SER A 325 10.23 0.52 -11.04
N GLY A 326 9.41 -0.34 -11.63
CA GLY A 326 9.69 -1.01 -12.89
C GLY A 326 8.55 -0.86 -13.89
N SER A 327 8.80 -1.25 -15.14
CA SER A 327 7.80 -1.36 -16.20
C SER A 327 7.98 -2.64 -16.99
N ALA A 328 6.90 -3.12 -17.61
CA ALA A 328 6.96 -4.20 -18.59
C ALA A 328 6.54 -3.64 -19.95
N ASP A 329 7.48 -3.67 -20.92
CA ASP A 329 7.22 -3.24 -22.29
C ASP A 329 6.85 -4.47 -23.14
N LEU A 330 5.56 -4.58 -23.50
CA LEU A 330 5.00 -5.76 -24.15
C LEU A 330 4.46 -5.44 -25.54
N TRP A 331 4.84 -6.25 -26.54
CA TRP A 331 4.20 -6.29 -27.84
C TRP A 331 3.17 -7.40 -27.85
N ILE A 332 1.90 -7.04 -27.94
CA ILE A 332 0.81 -8.00 -27.81
C ILE A 332 -0.07 -8.03 -29.06
N THR A 333 -0.67 -9.19 -29.30
CA THR A 333 -1.81 -9.35 -30.20
C THR A 333 -2.91 -10.12 -29.45
N SER A 334 -4.16 -9.72 -29.63
CA SER A 334 -5.31 -10.38 -29.05
C SER A 334 -6.31 -10.76 -30.12
N THR A 335 -7.01 -11.88 -29.93
CA THR A 335 -8.15 -12.26 -30.77
C THR A 335 -9.44 -11.51 -30.40
N MET A 336 -9.41 -10.76 -29.29
CA MET A 336 -10.51 -9.93 -28.83
C MET A 336 -10.25 -8.44 -29.16
N GLY A 337 -11.29 -7.62 -29.10
CA GLY A 337 -11.18 -6.18 -29.36
C GLY A 337 -10.39 -5.42 -28.30
N ASP A 338 -10.35 -5.94 -27.08
CA ASP A 338 -9.59 -5.42 -25.94
C ASP A 338 -9.19 -6.57 -25.02
N THR A 339 -8.21 -6.32 -24.12
CA THR A 339 -7.79 -7.29 -23.10
C THR A 339 -7.17 -6.57 -21.92
N ASP A 340 -7.38 -7.10 -20.73
CA ASP A 340 -6.70 -6.69 -19.52
C ASP A 340 -5.44 -7.53 -19.33
N LEU A 341 -4.36 -6.88 -18.92
CA LEU A 341 -3.07 -7.49 -18.67
C LEU A 341 -2.73 -7.32 -17.19
N GLU A 342 -2.22 -8.39 -16.60
CA GLU A 342 -1.55 -8.36 -15.31
C GLU A 342 -0.13 -8.87 -15.53
N VAL A 343 0.85 -8.17 -14.97
CA VAL A 343 2.23 -8.62 -14.89
C VAL A 343 2.57 -8.78 -13.41
N THR A 344 2.96 -10.00 -13.04
CA THR A 344 3.36 -10.32 -11.68
C THR A 344 4.84 -10.70 -11.66
N LEU A 345 5.61 -10.03 -10.83
CA LEU A 345 6.99 -10.37 -10.53
C LEU A 345 7.04 -11.21 -9.26
N THR A 346 7.68 -12.37 -9.34
CA THR A 346 7.88 -13.28 -8.21
C THR A 346 9.36 -13.59 -8.03
N GLU A 347 9.75 -13.94 -6.81
CA GLU A 347 11.01 -14.60 -6.50
C GLU A 347 10.77 -16.08 -6.35
N VAL A 348 11.56 -16.89 -7.07
CA VAL A 348 11.56 -18.35 -6.93
C VAL A 348 12.61 -18.76 -5.92
N LEU A 349 12.17 -19.29 -4.78
CA LEU A 349 13.05 -19.72 -3.70
C LEU A 349 13.76 -21.03 -4.04
N PRO A 350 14.86 -21.40 -3.33
CA PRO A 350 15.62 -22.63 -3.59
C PRO A 350 14.83 -23.93 -3.48
N ASP A 351 13.72 -23.95 -2.76
CA ASP A 351 12.81 -25.09 -2.63
C ASP A 351 11.76 -25.16 -3.76
N GLY A 352 11.76 -24.16 -4.66
CA GLY A 352 10.84 -24.06 -5.78
C GLY A 352 9.53 -23.35 -5.47
N SER A 353 9.30 -22.90 -4.24
CA SER A 353 8.17 -22.04 -3.90
C SER A 353 8.38 -20.63 -4.46
N GLU A 354 7.29 -19.92 -4.68
CA GLU A 354 7.30 -18.55 -5.20
C GLU A 354 6.75 -17.57 -4.18
N VAL A 355 7.37 -16.41 -4.09
CA VAL A 355 6.88 -15.29 -3.28
C VAL A 355 6.64 -14.07 -4.17
N LEU A 356 5.54 -13.38 -3.90
CA LEU A 356 5.17 -12.17 -4.62
C LEU A 356 6.15 -11.03 -4.32
N VAL A 357 6.68 -10.43 -5.37
CA VAL A 357 7.45 -9.19 -5.26
C VAL A 357 6.55 -8.00 -5.56
N GLN A 358 5.93 -7.96 -6.75
CA GLN A 358 5.04 -6.87 -7.14
C GLN A 358 4.17 -7.26 -8.33
N SER A 359 3.03 -6.59 -8.48
CA SER A 359 2.15 -6.70 -9.66
C SER A 359 1.86 -5.34 -10.29
N GLY A 360 1.52 -5.36 -11.57
CA GLY A 360 1.04 -4.20 -12.32
C GLY A 360 -0.03 -4.60 -13.33
N TRP A 361 -0.94 -3.68 -13.61
CA TRP A 361 -2.10 -3.92 -14.47
C TRP A 361 -2.21 -2.88 -15.58
N LEU A 362 -2.72 -3.29 -16.72
CA LEU A 362 -3.06 -2.39 -17.82
C LEU A 362 -4.16 -2.98 -18.71
N ARG A 363 -5.22 -2.21 -18.92
CA ARG A 363 -6.16 -2.46 -20.03
C ARG A 363 -5.53 -2.02 -21.34
N ALA A 364 -5.47 -2.91 -22.33
CA ALA A 364 -4.74 -2.66 -23.57
C ALA A 364 -5.23 -1.43 -24.34
N SER A 365 -6.53 -1.08 -24.27
CA SER A 365 -7.08 0.15 -24.85
C SER A 365 -6.64 1.43 -24.13
N HIS A 366 -6.11 1.34 -22.90
CA HIS A 366 -5.61 2.48 -22.11
C HIS A 366 -4.09 2.67 -22.24
N ARG A 367 -3.45 1.95 -23.17
CA ARG A 367 -2.02 2.15 -23.45
C ARG A 367 -1.73 3.56 -23.95
N ALA A 368 -0.56 4.09 -23.60
CA ALA A 368 -0.07 5.38 -24.08
C ALA A 368 0.29 5.35 -25.57
#